data_d7433e483347c613de4efa41164f0866
#
_entry.id   d7433e483347c613de4efa41164f0866
#
_cell.length_a   1.000
_cell.length_b   1.000
_cell.length_c   1.000
_cell.angle_alpha   90.00
_cell.angle_beta   90.00
_cell.angle_gamma   90.00
#
_symmetry.space_group_name_H-M   'P 1'
#
loop_
_entity.id
_entity.type
_entity.pdbx_description
1 polymer ?
#
loop_
_entity_poly.entity_id
_entity_poly.type
_entity_poly.pdbx_seq_one_letter_code
_entity_poly.pdbx_strand_id
1 'polypeptide(L)'
;DHDWTLLVQDVDKWDPDVRALISHFDFLPRWRMDDVMISFAATGGSVGAHVDQYDVFLLQAHGHRRWQIDASESTKGKRPPLEFRNDVELKLLRRFKPTHDWVLEPGDMLYLPPNVPHNGVAEDPCLTFSFGMRAPASAELISDYLDTLIMDADEAIRYQDPDLKVPEDPNEIDAVAMGRVVQALNAIRMNDPDRLGDWFGRFITTYRAAGDVVASGEPLPREDIEAALAAGIELGRHPWARLAWRRAKRGASLYCSGLEFALPVKDAQALAAAEQIGGALYQKLSAKGRDALHALVAGGYYQLLDGDAFDDEDEYEEDAVGEYEIIDATETVEVLEDEDVEANVHEVTIHDDGVEVIVDFDDTDDSDDDQAVGTPDGGAGS
;
A
#
# COMPACT_ATOMS: atom_id res chain seq x y z
N ASP A 1 18.87 7.59 24.70
CA ASP A 1 18.69 8.20 23.37
C ASP A 1 17.30 8.83 23.34
N HIS A 2 17.19 10.00 22.68
CA HIS A 2 15.99 10.82 22.63
C HIS A 2 15.72 11.27 21.19
N ASP A 3 14.47 11.68 20.94
CA ASP A 3 14.07 12.45 19.74
C ASP A 3 14.12 11.66 18.42
N TRP A 4 13.94 10.34 18.45
CA TRP A 4 13.81 9.51 17.26
C TRP A 4 12.53 8.66 17.25
N THR A 5 12.11 8.25 16.07
CA THR A 5 10.96 7.39 15.85
C THR A 5 11.28 6.40 14.74
N LEU A 6 11.02 5.11 14.98
CA LEU A 6 11.03 4.05 13.98
C LEU A 6 9.60 3.82 13.50
N LEU A 7 9.42 3.66 12.20
CA LEU A 7 8.14 3.36 11.55
C LEU A 7 8.27 2.04 10.79
N VAL A 8 7.43 1.06 11.12
CA VAL A 8 7.37 -0.24 10.44
C VAL A 8 6.01 -0.36 9.77
N GLN A 9 6.01 -0.44 8.45
CA GLN A 9 4.77 -0.60 7.67
C GLN A 9 4.40 -2.07 7.54
N ASP A 10 3.12 -2.31 7.19
CA ASP A 10 2.60 -3.64 6.85
C ASP A 10 2.73 -4.70 7.96
N VAL A 11 2.83 -4.32 9.24
CA VAL A 11 3.02 -5.26 10.36
C VAL A 11 1.90 -6.30 10.41
N ASP A 12 0.69 -5.96 10.01
CA ASP A 12 -0.44 -6.90 9.87
C ASP A 12 -0.19 -8.02 8.82
N LYS A 13 0.86 -7.93 8.02
CA LYS A 13 1.27 -8.97 7.07
C LYS A 13 2.24 -9.97 7.69
N TRP A 14 2.91 -9.58 8.76
CA TRP A 14 3.94 -10.36 9.45
C TRP A 14 3.47 -10.90 10.79
N ASP A 15 2.64 -10.12 11.50
CA ASP A 15 2.16 -10.46 12.84
C ASP A 15 0.66 -10.80 12.81
N PRO A 16 0.27 -12.05 13.13
CA PRO A 16 -1.13 -12.48 13.12
C PRO A 16 -1.99 -11.81 14.20
N ASP A 17 -1.43 -11.41 15.34
CA ASP A 17 -2.15 -10.74 16.41
C ASP A 17 -2.48 -9.30 16.02
N VAL A 18 -1.52 -8.58 15.38
CA VAL A 18 -1.77 -7.27 14.79
C VAL A 18 -2.81 -7.37 13.67
N ARG A 19 -2.72 -8.40 12.82
CA ARG A 19 -3.72 -8.66 11.77
C ARG A 19 -5.12 -8.89 12.34
N ALA A 20 -5.25 -9.60 13.46
CA ALA A 20 -6.55 -9.87 14.10
C ALA A 20 -7.26 -8.59 14.54
N LEU A 21 -6.52 -7.51 14.88
CA LEU A 21 -7.08 -6.21 15.26
C LEU A 21 -7.89 -5.56 14.13
N ILE A 22 -7.59 -5.86 12.86
CA ILE A 22 -8.31 -5.32 11.70
C ILE A 22 -9.81 -5.65 11.77
N SER A 23 -10.19 -6.77 12.39
CA SER A 23 -11.59 -7.16 12.54
C SER A 23 -12.44 -6.15 13.34
N HIS A 24 -11.82 -5.36 14.22
CA HIS A 24 -12.50 -4.30 14.97
C HIS A 24 -12.92 -3.12 14.10
N PHE A 25 -12.41 -3.04 12.85
CA PHE A 25 -12.74 -2.01 11.88
C PHE A 25 -13.76 -2.46 10.82
N ASP A 26 -14.48 -3.57 11.04
CA ASP A 26 -15.51 -4.10 10.12
C ASP A 26 -16.73 -3.19 9.94
N PHE A 27 -16.83 -2.08 10.67
CA PHE A 27 -17.76 -1.00 10.40
C PHE A 27 -17.37 -0.17 9.15
N LEU A 28 -16.15 -0.35 8.63
CA LEU A 28 -15.66 0.21 7.37
C LEU A 28 -15.56 -0.89 6.30
N PRO A 29 -15.65 -0.54 5.00
CA PRO A 29 -15.41 -1.52 3.96
C PRO A 29 -13.97 -2.06 4.04
N ARG A 30 -13.79 -3.37 4.17
CA ARG A 30 -12.48 -4.00 4.31
C ARG A 30 -11.51 -3.70 3.14
N TRP A 31 -12.04 -3.47 1.93
CA TRP A 31 -11.22 -3.08 0.79
C TRP A 31 -10.58 -1.68 0.94
N ARG A 32 -11.05 -0.87 1.91
CA ARG A 32 -10.45 0.41 2.29
C ARG A 32 -9.26 0.25 3.23
N MET A 33 -9.16 -0.83 3.99
CA MET A 33 -8.01 -1.08 4.85
C MET A 33 -6.76 -1.23 3.99
N ASP A 34 -5.72 -0.46 4.29
CA ASP A 34 -4.44 -0.55 3.60
C ASP A 34 -3.47 -1.44 4.36
N ASP A 35 -2.98 -0.96 5.46
CA ASP A 35 -2.06 -1.66 6.34
C ASP A 35 -2.23 -1.24 7.80
N VAL A 36 -1.52 -1.94 8.67
CA VAL A 36 -1.26 -1.50 10.05
C VAL A 36 0.21 -1.17 10.15
N MET A 37 0.52 0.14 10.21
CA MET A 37 1.87 0.62 10.51
C MET A 37 2.05 0.74 12.02
N ILE A 38 3.17 0.26 12.54
CA ILE A 38 3.53 0.46 13.95
C ILE A 38 4.70 1.42 14.05
N SER A 39 4.57 2.42 14.91
CA SER A 39 5.65 3.32 15.26
C SER A 39 6.12 3.08 16.69
N PHE A 40 7.42 2.89 16.86
CA PHE A 40 8.08 3.01 18.15
C PHE A 40 8.77 4.38 18.22
N ALA A 41 8.55 5.11 19.31
CA ALA A 41 9.15 6.41 19.51
C ALA A 41 9.83 6.47 20.89
N ALA A 42 11.09 6.91 20.93
CA ALA A 42 11.76 7.29 22.17
C ALA A 42 11.18 8.61 22.70
N THR A 43 11.40 8.91 23.98
CA THR A 43 10.95 10.18 24.58
C THR A 43 11.36 11.37 23.73
N GLY A 44 10.42 12.25 23.38
CA GLY A 44 10.61 13.39 22.47
C GLY A 44 10.53 13.03 20.99
N GLY A 45 10.55 11.73 20.63
CA GLY A 45 10.50 11.25 19.25
C GLY A 45 9.23 11.68 18.51
N SER A 46 9.41 12.13 17.28
CA SER A 46 8.34 12.63 16.41
C SER A 46 8.76 12.57 14.95
N VAL A 47 7.82 12.32 14.06
CA VAL A 47 8.01 12.49 12.60
C VAL A 47 7.98 13.97 12.22
N GLY A 48 7.41 14.82 13.07
CA GLY A 48 7.13 16.23 12.79
C GLY A 48 5.70 16.48 12.31
N ALA A 49 5.34 17.75 12.20
CA ALA A 49 4.01 18.15 11.77
C ALA A 49 3.80 17.87 10.27
N HIS A 50 2.75 17.10 9.92
CA HIS A 50 2.45 16.69 8.55
C HIS A 50 0.94 16.54 8.32
N VAL A 51 0.56 16.09 7.13
CA VAL A 51 -0.81 15.70 6.76
C VAL A 51 -0.77 14.40 6.00
N ASP A 52 -1.72 13.53 6.29
CA ASP A 52 -2.02 12.35 5.48
C ASP A 52 -3.15 12.64 4.50
N GLN A 53 -3.12 12.00 3.34
CA GLN A 53 -4.18 12.14 2.31
C GLN A 53 -5.27 11.07 2.43
N TYR A 54 -5.25 10.29 3.52
CA TYR A 54 -6.14 9.17 3.80
C TYR A 54 -6.64 9.26 5.25
N ASP A 55 -7.68 8.48 5.54
CA ASP A 55 -8.18 8.31 6.89
C ASP A 55 -7.23 7.41 7.68
N VAL A 56 -6.92 7.75 8.92
CA VAL A 56 -6.09 6.92 9.81
C VAL A 56 -6.67 6.86 11.21
N PHE A 57 -6.62 5.70 11.82
CA PHE A 57 -6.94 5.49 13.23
C PHE A 57 -5.65 5.17 13.98
N LEU A 58 -5.33 5.98 14.97
CA LEU A 58 -4.11 5.91 15.76
C LEU A 58 -4.45 5.31 17.12
N LEU A 59 -4.13 4.04 17.32
CA LEU A 59 -4.30 3.34 18.60
C LEU A 59 -3.01 3.46 19.39
N GLN A 60 -3.08 4.05 20.57
CA GLN A 60 -1.96 4.04 21.51
C GLN A 60 -1.88 2.67 22.17
N ALA A 61 -0.84 1.90 21.83
CA ALA A 61 -0.70 0.52 22.33
C ALA A 61 0.16 0.44 23.61
N HIS A 62 1.18 1.28 23.71
CA HIS A 62 2.07 1.33 24.89
C HIS A 62 2.61 2.74 25.11
N GLY A 63 2.89 3.13 26.37
CA GLY A 63 3.40 4.44 26.73
C GLY A 63 2.43 5.58 26.36
N HIS A 64 2.94 6.82 26.37
CA HIS A 64 2.13 8.02 26.22
C HIS A 64 2.64 8.84 25.03
N ARG A 65 1.71 9.29 24.17
CA ARG A 65 2.03 10.14 23.04
C ARG A 65 1.13 11.37 23.00
N ARG A 66 1.74 12.53 22.93
CA ARG A 66 1.04 13.81 22.76
C ARG A 66 0.70 14.01 21.32
N TRP A 67 -0.58 14.18 21.02
CA TRP A 67 -1.08 14.51 19.69
C TRP A 67 -1.60 15.94 19.64
N GLN A 68 -1.02 16.71 18.76
CA GLN A 68 -1.39 18.07 18.44
C GLN A 68 -2.06 18.13 17.09
N ILE A 69 -3.21 18.80 16.97
CA ILE A 69 -4.04 18.82 15.77
C ILE A 69 -4.43 20.25 15.44
N ASP A 70 -4.27 20.62 14.16
CA ASP A 70 -4.82 21.86 13.64
C ASP A 70 -6.16 21.59 12.93
N ALA A 71 -7.26 21.76 13.67
CA ALA A 71 -8.63 21.67 13.15
C ALA A 71 -9.23 23.05 12.80
N SER A 72 -8.42 24.09 12.63
CA SER A 72 -8.87 25.49 12.50
C SER A 72 -9.80 25.76 11.33
N GLU A 73 -10.01 24.81 10.42
CA GLU A 73 -10.70 25.04 9.16
C GLU A 73 -11.82 24.11 8.76
N SER A 74 -12.14 23.10 9.54
CA SER A 74 -13.36 22.33 9.23
C SER A 74 -14.61 23.21 9.30
N THR A 75 -14.48 24.41 9.88
CA THR A 75 -15.61 25.32 10.16
C THR A 75 -15.74 26.53 9.23
N LYS A 76 -14.80 26.87 8.34
CA LYS A 76 -14.83 28.11 7.56
C LYS A 76 -14.46 28.03 6.07
N GLY A 77 -14.33 26.87 5.49
CA GLY A 77 -14.40 26.71 4.03
C GLY A 77 -13.25 27.25 3.17
N LYS A 78 -12.17 27.79 3.71
CA LYS A 78 -10.96 28.17 2.96
C LYS A 78 -9.73 28.06 3.84
N ARG A 79 -9.08 26.90 3.78
CA ARG A 79 -7.75 26.74 4.35
C ARG A 79 -6.74 27.47 3.47
N PRO A 80 -5.81 28.29 4.03
CA PRO A 80 -4.67 28.75 3.26
C PRO A 80 -3.87 27.52 2.76
N PRO A 81 -3.24 27.60 1.59
CA PRO A 81 -2.42 26.51 1.09
C PRO A 81 -1.41 26.08 2.15
N LEU A 82 -1.30 24.78 2.36
CA LEU A 82 -0.29 24.24 3.27
C LEU A 82 1.11 24.51 2.69
N GLU A 83 1.99 25.05 3.51
CA GLU A 83 3.38 25.30 3.16
C GLU A 83 4.22 24.15 3.68
N PHE A 84 4.85 23.40 2.77
CA PHE A 84 5.74 22.29 3.12
C PHE A 84 7.21 22.73 3.15
N ARG A 85 8.01 22.02 3.90
CA ARG A 85 9.47 22.11 3.87
C ARG A 85 9.95 21.58 2.52
N ASN A 86 11.06 22.14 2.04
CA ASN A 86 11.71 21.73 0.78
C ASN A 86 13.17 21.29 0.99
N ASP A 87 13.57 21.17 2.23
CA ASP A 87 14.89 20.77 2.70
C ASP A 87 14.90 19.33 3.25
N VAL A 88 13.78 18.64 3.16
CA VAL A 88 13.62 17.23 3.53
C VAL A 88 12.66 16.56 2.54
N GLU A 89 12.83 15.28 2.31
CA GLU A 89 11.94 14.51 1.40
C GLU A 89 10.53 14.34 1.97
N LEU A 90 10.42 14.23 3.29
CA LEU A 90 9.14 14.14 3.97
C LEU A 90 8.32 15.42 3.79
N LYS A 91 7.04 15.29 3.52
CA LYS A 91 6.09 16.41 3.36
C LYS A 91 5.75 17.04 4.72
N LEU A 92 6.77 17.57 5.42
CA LEU A 92 6.60 18.25 6.68
C LEU A 92 6.11 19.68 6.49
N LEU A 93 5.26 20.13 7.41
CA LEU A 93 4.72 21.49 7.39
C LEU A 93 5.76 22.50 7.89
N ARG A 94 5.90 23.61 7.16
CA ARG A 94 6.73 24.75 7.60
C ARG A 94 6.12 25.49 8.79
N ARG A 95 4.79 25.52 8.85
CA ARG A 95 4.03 26.21 9.89
C ARG A 95 2.95 25.27 10.38
N PHE A 96 2.91 25.07 11.66
CA PHE A 96 1.90 24.29 12.34
C PHE A 96 1.44 25.05 13.58
N LYS A 97 0.13 25.20 13.73
CA LYS A 97 -0.47 25.88 14.88
C LYS A 97 -1.60 24.99 15.41
N PRO A 98 -1.34 24.22 16.46
CA PRO A 98 -2.33 23.32 16.99
C PRO A 98 -3.52 24.09 17.58
N THR A 99 -4.71 23.58 17.37
CA THR A 99 -5.96 24.03 18.00
C THR A 99 -6.40 23.07 19.09
N HIS A 100 -5.92 21.82 19.04
CA HIS A 100 -6.19 20.77 20.02
C HIS A 100 -4.88 20.11 20.40
N ASP A 101 -4.81 19.66 21.64
CA ASP A 101 -3.63 19.05 22.25
C ASP A 101 -4.10 18.01 23.28
N TRP A 102 -3.78 16.73 23.05
CA TRP A 102 -4.13 15.62 23.92
C TRP A 102 -2.94 14.68 24.13
N VAL A 103 -2.87 14.08 25.30
CA VAL A 103 -1.97 12.94 25.54
C VAL A 103 -2.83 11.68 25.50
N LEU A 104 -2.48 10.75 24.62
CA LEU A 104 -3.11 9.45 24.56
C LEU A 104 -2.38 8.45 25.45
N GLU A 105 -3.15 7.64 26.17
CA GLU A 105 -2.72 6.55 27.03
C GLU A 105 -2.99 5.20 26.34
N PRO A 106 -2.38 4.09 26.80
CA PRO A 106 -2.65 2.78 26.23
C PRO A 106 -4.15 2.42 26.21
N GLY A 107 -4.66 2.08 25.04
CA GLY A 107 -6.07 1.82 24.77
C GLY A 107 -6.84 3.00 24.18
N ASP A 108 -6.32 4.21 24.24
CA ASP A 108 -6.93 5.36 23.55
C ASP A 108 -6.76 5.27 22.04
N MET A 109 -7.76 5.74 21.31
CA MET A 109 -7.73 5.80 19.84
C MET A 109 -8.10 7.19 19.34
N LEU A 110 -7.29 7.72 18.41
CA LEU A 110 -7.54 8.98 17.72
C LEU A 110 -7.82 8.73 16.24
N TYR A 111 -8.95 9.21 15.75
CA TYR A 111 -9.25 9.23 14.33
C TYR A 111 -8.84 10.55 13.71
N LEU A 112 -8.07 10.48 12.62
CA LEU A 112 -7.65 11.61 11.80
C LEU A 112 -8.24 11.49 10.39
N PRO A 113 -9.13 12.41 9.98
CA PRO A 113 -9.56 12.46 8.59
C PRO A 113 -8.46 13.00 7.67
N PRO A 114 -8.58 12.77 6.34
CA PRO A 114 -7.60 13.23 5.37
C PRO A 114 -7.31 14.73 5.45
N ASN A 115 -6.05 15.10 5.22
CA ASN A 115 -5.58 16.49 5.18
C ASN A 115 -5.73 17.28 6.47
N VAL A 116 -5.90 16.65 7.61
CA VAL A 116 -5.85 17.32 8.91
C VAL A 116 -4.40 17.37 9.40
N PRO A 117 -3.82 18.58 9.57
CA PRO A 117 -2.45 18.68 10.09
C PRO A 117 -2.37 18.17 11.51
N HIS A 118 -1.35 17.37 11.76
CA HIS A 118 -1.12 16.77 13.07
C HIS A 118 0.37 16.60 13.34
N ASN A 119 0.69 16.46 14.62
CA ASN A 119 2.02 16.20 15.12
C ASN A 119 1.94 15.32 16.36
N GLY A 120 2.59 14.16 16.32
CA GLY A 120 2.68 13.24 17.43
C GLY A 120 4.07 13.30 18.06
N VAL A 121 4.15 13.56 19.37
CA VAL A 121 5.42 13.61 20.14
C VAL A 121 5.32 12.61 21.29
N ALA A 122 6.30 11.74 21.42
CA ALA A 122 6.37 10.78 22.51
C ALA A 122 6.66 11.48 23.85
N GLU A 123 5.80 11.29 24.84
CA GLU A 123 6.05 11.77 26.23
C GLU A 123 7.01 10.83 26.98
N ASP A 124 6.94 9.55 26.66
CA ASP A 124 7.82 8.48 27.12
C ASP A 124 8.01 7.47 25.97
N PRO A 125 8.85 6.43 26.10
CA PRO A 125 8.96 5.38 25.08
C PRO A 125 7.59 4.76 24.80
N CYS A 126 7.11 4.83 23.55
CA CYS A 126 5.76 4.49 23.24
C CYS A 126 5.59 3.77 21.88
N LEU A 127 4.52 2.96 21.79
CA LEU A 127 4.07 2.31 20.57
C LEU A 127 2.71 2.84 20.16
N THR A 128 2.58 3.23 18.89
CA THR A 128 1.31 3.64 18.28
C THR A 128 1.05 2.78 17.04
N PHE A 129 -0.13 2.18 16.98
CA PHE A 129 -0.59 1.41 15.81
C PHE A 129 -1.44 2.32 14.94
N SER A 130 -1.05 2.46 13.69
CA SER A 130 -1.73 3.30 12.70
C SER A 130 -2.47 2.42 11.69
N PHE A 131 -3.80 2.40 11.78
CA PHE A 131 -4.65 1.68 10.82
C PHE A 131 -4.95 2.62 9.65
N GLY A 132 -4.21 2.46 8.56
CA GLY A 132 -4.31 3.29 7.37
C GLY A 132 -5.43 2.84 6.43
N MET A 133 -6.17 3.82 5.87
CA MET A 133 -7.25 3.53 4.92
C MET A 133 -6.83 3.90 3.50
N ARG A 134 -7.00 2.97 2.57
CA ARG A 134 -6.70 3.20 1.16
C ARG A 134 -7.57 4.29 0.56
N ALA A 135 -6.96 5.30 -0.02
CA ALA A 135 -7.61 6.43 -0.66
C ALA A 135 -6.91 6.77 -1.99
N PRO A 136 -7.15 6.01 -3.08
CA PRO A 136 -6.48 6.25 -4.35
C PRO A 136 -6.79 7.65 -4.88
N ALA A 137 -5.76 8.33 -5.39
CA ALA A 137 -5.92 9.65 -5.99
C ALA A 137 -6.71 9.57 -7.30
N SER A 138 -7.48 10.62 -7.61
CA SER A 138 -8.22 10.68 -8.88
C SER A 138 -7.29 10.52 -10.10
N ALA A 139 -6.07 11.07 -10.05
CA ALA A 139 -5.09 10.91 -11.13
C ALA A 139 -4.64 9.44 -11.29
N GLU A 140 -4.46 8.72 -10.18
CA GLU A 140 -4.14 7.30 -10.17
C GLU A 140 -5.28 6.46 -10.75
N LEU A 141 -6.52 6.71 -10.32
CA LEU A 141 -7.71 6.04 -10.85
C LEU A 141 -7.87 6.26 -12.35
N ILE A 142 -7.69 7.52 -12.82
CA ILE A 142 -7.81 7.86 -14.25
C ILE A 142 -6.71 7.17 -15.06
N SER A 143 -5.46 7.24 -14.60
CA SER A 143 -4.33 6.65 -15.32
C SER A 143 -4.50 5.15 -15.52
N ASP A 144 -4.77 4.41 -14.45
CA ASP A 144 -4.92 2.96 -14.49
C ASP A 144 -6.16 2.52 -15.31
N TYR A 145 -7.27 3.26 -15.18
CA TYR A 145 -8.46 2.97 -15.96
C TYR A 145 -8.27 3.25 -17.45
N LEU A 146 -7.55 4.32 -17.80
CA LEU A 146 -7.23 4.62 -19.19
C LEU A 146 -6.35 3.54 -19.81
N ASP A 147 -5.36 3.02 -19.09
CA ASP A 147 -4.54 1.91 -19.55
C ASP A 147 -5.39 0.68 -19.88
N THR A 148 -6.35 0.34 -19.01
CA THR A 148 -7.32 -0.73 -19.27
C THR A 148 -8.18 -0.46 -20.50
N LEU A 149 -8.66 0.79 -20.67
CA LEU A 149 -9.47 1.17 -21.83
C LEU A 149 -8.69 1.12 -23.13
N ILE A 150 -7.40 1.51 -23.11
CA ILE A 150 -6.51 1.47 -24.26
C ILE A 150 -6.26 0.02 -24.70
N MET A 151 -6.01 -0.88 -23.74
CA MET A 151 -5.81 -2.31 -24.02
C MET A 151 -7.06 -2.97 -24.65
N ASP A 152 -8.25 -2.54 -24.25
CA ASP A 152 -9.53 -3.05 -24.73
C ASP A 152 -10.01 -2.31 -26.02
N ALA A 153 -9.36 -1.24 -26.43
CA ALA A 153 -9.79 -0.42 -27.55
C ALA A 153 -9.64 -1.16 -28.90
N ASP A 154 -10.68 -1.15 -29.70
CA ASP A 154 -10.62 -1.67 -31.06
C ASP A 154 -9.89 -0.67 -31.97
N GLU A 155 -8.70 -1.04 -32.43
CA GLU A 155 -7.89 -0.23 -33.34
C GLU A 155 -8.58 0.06 -34.67
N ALA A 156 -9.63 -0.70 -35.05
CA ALA A 156 -10.42 -0.44 -36.24
C ALA A 156 -11.33 0.78 -36.09
N ILE A 157 -11.62 1.22 -34.86
CA ILE A 157 -12.40 2.44 -34.61
C ILE A 157 -11.51 3.65 -34.81
N ARG A 158 -11.71 4.32 -35.92
CA ARG A 158 -10.92 5.49 -36.32
C ARG A 158 -11.81 6.72 -36.47
N TYR A 159 -11.20 7.90 -36.37
CA TYR A 159 -11.83 9.14 -36.79
C TYR A 159 -12.28 9.02 -38.24
N GLN A 160 -13.50 9.43 -38.56
CA GLN A 160 -14.08 9.40 -39.91
C GLN A 160 -14.90 10.65 -40.17
N ASP A 161 -14.81 11.15 -41.41
CA ASP A 161 -15.51 12.34 -41.91
C ASP A 161 -16.21 12.08 -43.26
N PRO A 162 -17.15 11.12 -43.33
CA PRO A 162 -17.76 10.70 -44.61
C PRO A 162 -18.56 11.80 -45.32
N ASP A 163 -18.90 12.87 -44.62
CA ASP A 163 -19.66 14.01 -45.05
C ASP A 163 -18.84 15.30 -45.09
N LEU A 164 -17.51 15.17 -45.24
CA LEU A 164 -16.56 16.27 -45.28
C LEU A 164 -16.97 17.25 -46.38
N LYS A 165 -17.01 18.53 -46.02
CA LYS A 165 -17.19 19.64 -46.99
C LYS A 165 -15.87 20.38 -47.16
N VAL A 166 -15.73 21.08 -48.28
CA VAL A 166 -14.56 21.94 -48.52
C VAL A 166 -14.54 23.02 -47.44
N PRO A 167 -13.49 23.09 -46.62
CA PRO A 167 -13.41 24.06 -45.53
C PRO A 167 -13.14 25.48 -46.09
N GLU A 168 -13.62 26.50 -45.36
CA GLU A 168 -13.30 27.91 -45.71
C GLU A 168 -11.82 28.20 -45.39
N ASP A 169 -11.29 27.71 -44.28
CA ASP A 169 -9.88 27.71 -43.95
C ASP A 169 -9.39 26.27 -43.74
N PRO A 170 -8.45 25.78 -44.53
CA PRO A 170 -7.93 24.41 -44.42
C PRO A 170 -7.11 24.16 -43.14
N ASN A 171 -6.80 25.18 -42.39
CA ASN A 171 -6.05 25.05 -41.12
C ASN A 171 -6.97 25.06 -39.86
N GLU A 172 -8.27 25.31 -40.06
CA GLU A 172 -9.23 25.34 -38.95
C GLU A 172 -9.60 23.90 -38.52
N ILE A 173 -9.50 23.63 -37.21
CA ILE A 173 -10.18 22.47 -36.58
C ILE A 173 -11.57 22.92 -36.14
N ASP A 174 -12.54 22.76 -37.02
CA ASP A 174 -13.89 23.27 -36.84
C ASP A 174 -14.69 22.49 -35.77
N ALA A 175 -15.85 23.01 -35.38
CA ALA A 175 -16.74 22.40 -34.40
C ALA A 175 -17.26 21.01 -34.84
N VAL A 176 -17.37 20.75 -36.14
CA VAL A 176 -17.81 19.46 -36.67
C VAL A 176 -16.72 18.41 -36.46
N ALA A 177 -15.47 18.76 -36.77
CA ALA A 177 -14.34 17.88 -36.48
C ALA A 177 -14.23 17.55 -35.00
N MET A 178 -14.37 18.56 -34.12
CA MET A 178 -14.37 18.32 -32.67
C MET A 178 -15.53 17.43 -32.22
N GLY A 179 -16.71 17.58 -32.80
CA GLY A 179 -17.85 16.70 -32.54
C GLY A 179 -17.55 15.23 -32.88
N ARG A 180 -16.83 14.98 -33.97
CA ARG A 180 -16.39 13.62 -34.39
C ARG A 180 -15.33 13.04 -33.46
N VAL A 181 -14.39 13.85 -32.98
CA VAL A 181 -13.43 13.44 -31.95
C VAL A 181 -14.17 12.98 -30.69
N VAL A 182 -15.15 13.76 -30.23
CA VAL A 182 -15.97 13.39 -29.07
C VAL A 182 -16.73 12.08 -29.31
N GLN A 183 -17.28 11.87 -30.54
CA GLN A 183 -17.95 10.63 -30.90
C GLN A 183 -16.99 9.43 -30.87
N ALA A 184 -15.78 9.58 -31.41
CA ALA A 184 -14.77 8.52 -31.38
C ALA A 184 -14.36 8.15 -29.95
N LEU A 185 -14.16 9.14 -29.08
CA LEU A 185 -13.87 8.91 -27.67
C LEU A 185 -15.04 8.24 -26.93
N ASN A 186 -16.28 8.66 -27.19
CA ASN A 186 -17.46 8.10 -26.56
C ASN A 186 -17.78 6.67 -27.03
N ALA A 187 -17.26 6.23 -28.19
CA ALA A 187 -17.42 4.86 -28.67
C ALA A 187 -16.85 3.82 -27.68
N ILE A 188 -15.83 4.21 -26.90
CA ILE A 188 -15.19 3.35 -25.90
C ILE A 188 -16.08 3.12 -24.65
N ARG A 189 -17.18 3.89 -24.48
CA ARG A 189 -18.07 3.80 -23.32
C ARG A 189 -17.32 3.84 -21.98
N MET A 190 -16.55 4.88 -21.77
CA MET A 190 -15.74 5.08 -20.55
C MET A 190 -16.53 4.94 -19.23
N ASN A 191 -17.85 5.25 -19.27
CA ASN A 191 -18.71 5.22 -18.09
C ASN A 191 -19.61 3.98 -18.02
N ASP A 192 -19.23 2.85 -18.65
CA ASP A 192 -19.98 1.61 -18.50
C ASP A 192 -19.85 1.09 -17.06
N PRO A 193 -20.96 0.99 -16.28
CA PRO A 193 -20.88 0.66 -14.83
C PRO A 193 -20.37 -0.75 -14.57
N ASP A 194 -20.57 -1.70 -15.49
CA ASP A 194 -20.09 -3.06 -15.30
C ASP A 194 -18.57 -3.11 -15.51
N ARG A 195 -18.09 -2.54 -16.63
CA ARG A 195 -16.65 -2.43 -16.91
C ARG A 195 -15.90 -1.65 -15.81
N LEU A 196 -16.44 -0.49 -15.43
CA LEU A 196 -15.86 0.32 -14.36
C LEU A 196 -15.80 -0.45 -13.04
N GLY A 197 -16.85 -1.20 -12.71
CA GLY A 197 -16.88 -1.98 -11.47
C GLY A 197 -15.93 -3.17 -11.49
N ASP A 198 -15.77 -3.85 -12.64
CA ASP A 198 -14.84 -4.97 -12.78
C ASP A 198 -13.39 -4.49 -12.79
N TRP A 199 -13.10 -3.37 -13.45
CA TRP A 199 -11.80 -2.72 -13.36
C TRP A 199 -11.49 -2.32 -11.93
N PHE A 200 -12.40 -1.59 -11.24
CA PHE A 200 -12.16 -1.13 -9.87
C PHE A 200 -11.93 -2.28 -8.89
N GLY A 201 -12.68 -3.38 -9.04
CA GLY A 201 -12.48 -4.58 -8.21
C GLY A 201 -11.08 -5.16 -8.34
N ARG A 202 -10.55 -5.25 -9.55
CA ARG A 202 -9.16 -5.68 -9.80
C ARG A 202 -8.17 -4.67 -9.26
N PHE A 203 -8.34 -3.39 -9.58
CA PHE A 203 -7.48 -2.29 -9.14
C PHE A 203 -7.33 -2.24 -7.62
N ILE A 204 -8.45 -2.27 -6.88
CA ILE A 204 -8.42 -2.07 -5.42
C ILE A 204 -7.89 -3.29 -4.66
N THR A 205 -7.92 -4.48 -5.27
CA THR A 205 -7.36 -5.70 -4.69
C THR A 205 -5.90 -5.93 -5.06
N THR A 206 -5.35 -5.19 -6.05
CA THR A 206 -3.93 -5.25 -6.37
C THR A 206 -3.13 -4.48 -5.31
N TYR A 207 -2.14 -5.14 -4.70
CA TYR A 207 -1.22 -4.50 -3.77
C TYR A 207 -0.01 -3.96 -4.53
N ARG A 208 0.36 -2.70 -4.28
CA ARG A 208 1.39 -2.00 -5.07
C ARG A 208 2.68 -1.71 -4.33
N ALA A 209 2.68 -1.81 -3.01
CA ALA A 209 3.80 -1.39 -2.17
C ALA A 209 4.78 -2.52 -1.81
N ALA A 210 4.38 -3.76 -1.90
CA ALA A 210 5.24 -4.91 -1.63
C ALA A 210 5.13 -5.94 -2.74
N GLY A 211 6.03 -6.89 -2.75
CA GLY A 211 6.08 -7.93 -3.77
C GLY A 211 4.74 -8.68 -3.95
N ASP A 212 4.55 -9.20 -5.13
CA ASP A 212 3.39 -10.02 -5.44
C ASP A 212 3.43 -11.32 -4.63
N VAL A 213 2.24 -11.84 -4.28
CA VAL A 213 2.13 -13.20 -3.75
C VAL A 213 2.70 -14.16 -4.79
N VAL A 214 3.76 -14.83 -4.44
CA VAL A 214 4.39 -15.83 -5.30
C VAL A 214 4.00 -17.21 -4.79
N ALA A 215 3.40 -18.03 -5.67
CA ALA A 215 3.13 -19.41 -5.34
C ALA A 215 4.47 -20.15 -5.12
N SER A 216 4.67 -20.71 -3.94
CA SER A 216 5.83 -21.52 -3.64
C SER A 216 5.58 -22.95 -4.14
N GLY A 217 6.44 -23.43 -5.07
CA GLY A 217 6.42 -24.81 -5.56
C GLY A 217 5.36 -25.12 -6.62
N GLU A 218 5.13 -26.40 -6.87
CA GLU A 218 4.09 -26.86 -7.79
C GLU A 218 2.69 -26.74 -7.16
N PRO A 219 1.66 -26.32 -7.94
CA PRO A 219 0.30 -26.23 -7.44
C PRO A 219 -0.17 -27.57 -6.85
N LEU A 220 -0.73 -27.52 -5.64
CA LEU A 220 -1.29 -28.71 -5.00
C LEU A 220 -2.45 -29.28 -5.83
N PRO A 221 -2.45 -30.61 -6.11
CA PRO A 221 -3.58 -31.27 -6.74
C PRO A 221 -4.87 -31.07 -5.95
N ARG A 222 -6.01 -30.94 -6.65
CA ARG A 222 -7.32 -30.76 -6.00
C ARG A 222 -7.61 -31.85 -4.96
N GLU A 223 -7.28 -33.11 -5.29
CA GLU A 223 -7.50 -34.26 -4.41
C GLU A 223 -6.73 -34.17 -3.10
N ASP A 224 -5.53 -33.59 -3.13
CA ASP A 224 -4.70 -33.41 -1.92
C ASP A 224 -5.28 -32.30 -1.03
N ILE A 225 -5.78 -31.20 -1.62
CA ILE A 225 -6.47 -30.16 -0.90
C ILE A 225 -7.77 -30.71 -0.25
N GLU A 226 -8.55 -31.48 -1.00
CA GLU A 226 -9.78 -32.09 -0.50
C GLU A 226 -9.51 -33.12 0.62
N ALA A 227 -8.42 -33.88 0.50
CA ALA A 227 -7.99 -34.83 1.52
C ALA A 227 -7.52 -34.12 2.80
N ALA A 228 -6.73 -33.05 2.68
CA ALA A 228 -6.28 -32.24 3.80
C ALA A 228 -7.46 -31.61 4.56
N LEU A 229 -8.40 -30.99 3.85
CA LEU A 229 -9.62 -30.41 4.45
C LEU A 229 -10.51 -31.47 5.10
N ALA A 230 -10.56 -32.70 4.56
CA ALA A 230 -11.29 -33.81 5.17
C ALA A 230 -10.59 -34.36 6.42
N ALA A 231 -9.27 -34.24 6.49
CA ALA A 231 -8.46 -34.58 7.68
C ALA A 231 -8.53 -33.50 8.77
N GLY A 232 -9.14 -32.35 8.51
CA GLY A 232 -9.29 -31.24 9.47
C GLY A 232 -8.21 -30.16 9.34
N ILE A 233 -7.29 -30.28 8.37
CA ILE A 233 -6.33 -29.22 8.03
C ILE A 233 -7.09 -28.08 7.34
N GLU A 234 -6.80 -26.84 7.69
CA GLU A 234 -7.46 -25.67 7.12
C GLU A 234 -6.56 -24.98 6.09
N LEU A 235 -7.18 -24.22 5.20
CA LEU A 235 -6.47 -23.29 4.31
C LEU A 235 -6.47 -21.90 4.95
N GLY A 236 -5.30 -21.32 5.15
CA GLY A 236 -5.11 -19.94 5.58
C GLY A 236 -4.95 -18.99 4.40
N ARG A 237 -5.52 -17.80 4.50
CA ARG A 237 -5.32 -16.74 3.52
C ARG A 237 -3.91 -16.16 3.66
N HIS A 238 -3.20 -16.06 2.54
CA HIS A 238 -1.91 -15.37 2.52
C HIS A 238 -2.07 -13.92 2.98
N PRO A 239 -1.22 -13.39 3.89
CA PRO A 239 -1.37 -12.04 4.45
C PRO A 239 -1.43 -10.92 3.41
N TRP A 240 -0.73 -11.05 2.31
CA TRP A 240 -0.73 -10.11 1.19
C TRP A 240 -1.93 -10.25 0.24
N ALA A 241 -2.75 -11.30 0.37
CA ALA A 241 -3.90 -11.52 -0.49
C ALA A 241 -5.06 -10.61 -0.10
N ARG A 242 -5.40 -9.67 -0.98
CA ARG A 242 -6.56 -8.78 -0.82
C ARG A 242 -7.76 -9.32 -1.57
N LEU A 243 -8.86 -9.51 -0.87
CA LEU A 243 -10.11 -9.97 -1.46
C LEU A 243 -11.20 -8.91 -1.33
N ALA A 244 -11.96 -8.74 -2.40
CA ALA A 244 -13.18 -7.93 -2.43
C ALA A 244 -14.21 -8.60 -3.36
N TRP A 245 -15.47 -8.25 -3.22
CA TRP A 245 -16.50 -8.77 -4.13
C TRP A 245 -17.52 -7.68 -4.49
N ARG A 246 -18.14 -7.84 -5.66
CA ARG A 246 -19.18 -6.96 -6.17
C ARG A 246 -20.36 -7.77 -6.70
N ARG A 247 -21.58 -7.26 -6.50
CA ARG A 247 -22.75 -7.84 -7.17
C ARG A 247 -22.67 -7.56 -8.67
N ALA A 248 -22.86 -8.59 -9.47
CA ALA A 248 -23.02 -8.51 -10.92
C ALA A 248 -24.49 -8.67 -11.30
N LYS A 249 -24.84 -8.45 -12.57
CA LYS A 249 -26.20 -8.68 -13.09
C LYS A 249 -26.70 -10.11 -12.84
N ARG A 250 -25.78 -11.08 -12.85
CA ARG A 250 -26.06 -12.49 -12.54
C ARG A 250 -24.98 -13.00 -11.61
N GLY A 251 -25.29 -13.11 -10.30
CA GLY A 251 -24.33 -13.57 -9.30
C GLY A 251 -23.45 -12.43 -8.75
N ALA A 252 -22.18 -12.69 -8.66
CA ALA A 252 -21.17 -11.75 -8.16
C ALA A 252 -19.82 -11.99 -8.83
N SER A 253 -18.98 -10.97 -8.84
CA SER A 253 -17.54 -11.08 -9.12
C SER A 253 -16.80 -11.03 -7.80
N LEU A 254 -15.93 -12.01 -7.55
CA LEU A 254 -14.91 -12.01 -6.50
C LEU A 254 -13.59 -11.58 -7.13
N TYR A 255 -12.91 -10.66 -6.48
CA TYR A 255 -11.59 -10.17 -6.88
C TYR A 255 -10.56 -10.58 -5.85
N CYS A 256 -9.38 -10.98 -6.30
CA CYS A 256 -8.25 -11.30 -5.45
C CYS A 256 -6.96 -10.88 -6.17
N SER A 257 -6.22 -9.93 -5.61
CA SER A 257 -4.94 -9.48 -6.16
C SER A 257 -4.98 -9.25 -7.69
N GLY A 258 -6.01 -8.56 -8.17
CA GLY A 258 -6.23 -8.26 -9.59
C GLY A 258 -6.92 -9.37 -10.42
N LEU A 259 -7.06 -10.57 -9.90
CA LEU A 259 -7.83 -11.66 -10.53
C LEU A 259 -9.34 -11.47 -10.33
N GLU A 260 -10.15 -12.06 -11.21
CA GLU A 260 -11.61 -12.00 -11.14
C GLU A 260 -12.22 -13.40 -11.30
N PHE A 261 -13.22 -13.72 -10.46
CA PHE A 261 -13.97 -14.97 -10.47
C PHE A 261 -15.47 -14.70 -10.47
N ALA A 262 -16.20 -15.17 -11.49
CA ALA A 262 -17.65 -15.06 -11.57
C ALA A 262 -18.33 -16.16 -10.75
N LEU A 263 -18.98 -15.81 -9.64
CA LEU A 263 -19.48 -16.74 -8.61
C LEU A 263 -20.94 -16.48 -8.25
N PRO A 264 -21.62 -17.46 -7.63
CA PRO A 264 -22.81 -17.19 -6.84
C PRO A 264 -22.51 -16.20 -5.72
N VAL A 265 -23.46 -15.30 -5.40
CA VAL A 265 -23.28 -14.26 -4.38
C VAL A 265 -22.76 -14.81 -3.05
N LYS A 266 -23.35 -15.93 -2.57
CA LYS A 266 -22.95 -16.52 -1.29
C LYS A 266 -21.54 -17.10 -1.27
N ASP A 267 -21.05 -17.61 -2.42
CA ASP A 267 -19.69 -18.12 -2.51
C ASP A 267 -18.70 -16.94 -2.51
N ALA A 268 -18.99 -15.88 -3.27
CA ALA A 268 -18.17 -14.67 -3.27
C ALA A 268 -18.09 -14.02 -1.88
N GLN A 269 -19.23 -13.94 -1.18
CA GLN A 269 -19.27 -13.42 0.20
C GLN A 269 -18.45 -14.30 1.15
N ALA A 270 -18.61 -15.62 1.07
CA ALA A 270 -17.94 -16.56 1.97
C ALA A 270 -16.41 -16.52 1.75
N LEU A 271 -15.96 -16.56 0.50
CA LEU A 271 -14.53 -16.53 0.17
C LEU A 271 -13.90 -15.17 0.51
N ALA A 272 -14.62 -14.06 0.24
CA ALA A 272 -14.10 -12.74 0.58
C ALA A 272 -13.96 -12.51 2.09
N ALA A 273 -14.82 -13.13 2.91
CA ALA A 273 -14.82 -12.97 4.37
C ALA A 273 -13.85 -13.92 5.08
N ALA A 274 -13.56 -15.11 4.48
CA ALA A 274 -12.81 -16.14 5.18
C ALA A 274 -11.32 -15.85 5.23
N GLU A 275 -10.76 -15.69 6.42
CA GLU A 275 -9.32 -15.73 6.65
C GLU A 275 -8.81 -17.18 6.66
N GLN A 276 -9.65 -18.10 7.14
CA GLN A 276 -9.37 -19.54 7.14
C GLN A 276 -10.55 -20.31 6.53
N ILE A 277 -10.26 -21.35 5.78
CA ILE A 277 -11.25 -22.20 5.10
C ILE A 277 -11.04 -23.65 5.54
N GLY A 278 -11.92 -24.13 6.41
CA GLY A 278 -11.97 -25.52 6.79
C GLY A 278 -12.97 -26.33 5.95
N GLY A 279 -12.98 -27.67 6.14
CA GLY A 279 -13.82 -28.61 5.40
C GLY A 279 -15.32 -28.24 5.43
N ALA A 280 -15.83 -27.72 6.55
CA ALA A 280 -17.24 -27.34 6.67
C ALA A 280 -17.63 -26.18 5.75
N LEU A 281 -16.77 -25.18 5.56
CA LEU A 281 -16.99 -24.09 4.60
C LEU A 281 -16.82 -24.58 3.17
N TYR A 282 -15.79 -25.36 2.89
CA TYR A 282 -15.53 -25.96 1.59
C TYR A 282 -16.73 -26.74 1.05
N GLN A 283 -17.38 -27.56 1.89
CA GLN A 283 -18.56 -28.34 1.52
C GLN A 283 -19.78 -27.46 1.16
N LYS A 284 -19.90 -26.26 1.71
CA LYS A 284 -20.98 -25.30 1.44
C LYS A 284 -20.78 -24.54 0.12
N LEU A 285 -19.56 -24.49 -0.40
CA LEU A 285 -19.28 -23.84 -1.67
C LEU A 285 -19.89 -24.63 -2.84
N SER A 286 -20.40 -23.91 -3.84
CA SER A 286 -20.79 -24.49 -5.12
C SER A 286 -19.57 -25.05 -5.87
N ALA A 287 -19.79 -25.78 -6.95
CA ALA A 287 -18.69 -26.25 -7.82
C ALA A 287 -17.83 -25.07 -8.29
N LYS A 288 -18.44 -23.95 -8.71
CA LYS A 288 -17.71 -22.74 -9.12
C LYS A 288 -16.92 -22.10 -7.96
N GLY A 289 -17.48 -22.09 -6.77
CA GLY A 289 -16.79 -21.59 -5.57
C GLY A 289 -15.56 -22.42 -5.23
N ARG A 290 -15.66 -23.74 -5.34
CA ARG A 290 -14.52 -24.64 -5.15
C ARG A 290 -13.48 -24.49 -6.25
N ASP A 291 -13.90 -24.34 -7.51
CA ASP A 291 -12.99 -24.09 -8.63
C ASP A 291 -12.20 -22.78 -8.43
N ALA A 292 -12.87 -21.71 -7.97
CA ALA A 292 -12.23 -20.45 -7.64
C ALA A 292 -11.24 -20.61 -6.47
N LEU A 293 -11.62 -21.33 -5.41
CA LEU A 293 -10.72 -21.58 -4.28
C LEU A 293 -9.47 -22.37 -4.72
N HIS A 294 -9.63 -23.41 -5.55
CA HIS A 294 -8.48 -24.14 -6.07
C HIS A 294 -7.56 -23.25 -6.92
N ALA A 295 -8.12 -22.33 -7.71
CA ALA A 295 -7.32 -21.36 -8.45
C ALA A 295 -6.59 -20.38 -7.51
N LEU A 296 -7.22 -19.98 -6.41
CA LEU A 296 -6.60 -19.14 -5.39
C LEU A 296 -5.46 -19.87 -4.66
N VAL A 297 -5.63 -21.16 -4.35
CA VAL A 297 -4.56 -21.99 -3.77
C VAL A 297 -3.41 -22.17 -4.78
N ALA A 298 -3.71 -22.46 -6.03
CA ALA A 298 -2.70 -22.57 -7.08
C ALA A 298 -1.91 -21.26 -7.30
N GLY A 299 -2.53 -20.10 -7.03
CA GLY A 299 -1.88 -18.79 -7.08
C GLY A 299 -1.16 -18.40 -5.78
N GLY A 300 -1.15 -19.24 -4.75
CA GLY A 300 -0.51 -18.94 -3.46
C GLY A 300 -1.33 -18.05 -2.53
N TYR A 301 -2.55 -17.65 -2.91
CA TYR A 301 -3.40 -16.76 -2.10
C TYR A 301 -4.08 -17.44 -0.91
N TYR A 302 -4.09 -18.76 -0.89
CA TYR A 302 -4.44 -19.61 0.23
C TYR A 302 -3.46 -20.78 0.29
N GLN A 303 -3.04 -21.16 1.50
CA GLN A 303 -2.08 -22.21 1.77
C GLN A 303 -2.61 -23.14 2.85
N LEU A 304 -2.22 -24.42 2.83
CA LEU A 304 -2.55 -25.34 3.92
C LEU A 304 -1.84 -24.87 5.19
N LEU A 305 -2.61 -24.76 6.28
CA LEU A 305 -2.07 -24.51 7.61
C LEU A 305 -1.68 -25.90 8.18
N ASP A 306 -0.43 -26.30 8.01
CA ASP A 306 0.10 -27.43 8.76
C ASP A 306 0.13 -27.07 10.24
N GLY A 307 -0.23 -28.01 11.11
CA GLY A 307 -0.38 -27.77 12.56
C GLY A 307 0.90 -27.31 13.28
N ASP A 308 2.02 -27.21 12.57
CA ASP A 308 3.33 -26.77 13.05
C ASP A 308 3.95 -25.67 12.15
N ALA A 309 3.17 -25.04 11.23
CA ALA A 309 3.68 -24.15 10.19
C ALA A 309 3.96 -22.69 10.62
N PHE A 310 4.22 -22.46 11.91
CA PHE A 310 4.90 -21.24 12.38
C PHE A 310 6.30 -21.54 12.97
N ASP A 311 6.78 -22.78 12.82
CA ASP A 311 8.18 -23.14 13.01
C ASP A 311 8.85 -23.28 11.63
N ASP A 312 8.73 -22.30 10.75
CA ASP A 312 9.68 -22.14 9.66
C ASP A 312 10.99 -21.58 10.25
N GLU A 313 11.70 -22.46 10.96
CA GLU A 313 13.15 -22.50 10.81
C GLU A 313 13.40 -22.81 9.33
N ASP A 314 13.24 -21.80 8.44
CA ASP A 314 13.89 -21.86 7.14
C ASP A 314 15.37 -22.14 7.44
N GLU A 315 15.81 -23.36 7.13
CA GLU A 315 17.23 -23.70 6.99
C GLU A 315 17.80 -22.72 5.95
N TYR A 316 18.16 -21.52 6.42
CA TYR A 316 19.10 -20.71 5.68
C TYR A 316 20.38 -21.51 5.62
N GLU A 317 20.76 -21.94 4.41
CA GLU A 317 22.06 -22.53 4.19
C GLU A 317 23.10 -21.61 4.82
N GLU A 318 23.76 -22.09 5.85
CA GLU A 318 24.78 -21.42 6.69
C GLU A 318 26.01 -20.95 5.90
N ASP A 319 26.02 -21.06 4.59
CA ASP A 319 27.23 -20.84 3.75
C ASP A 319 27.37 -19.41 3.20
N ALA A 320 26.51 -18.45 3.60
CA ALA A 320 26.58 -17.06 3.11
C ALA A 320 26.67 -15.99 4.20
N VAL A 321 26.77 -16.36 5.47
CA VAL A 321 26.80 -15.37 6.57
C VAL A 321 28.24 -15.20 7.04
N GLY A 322 28.87 -14.06 6.73
CA GLY A 322 30.11 -13.66 7.38
C GLY A 322 29.89 -13.48 8.89
N GLU A 323 30.91 -13.74 9.70
CA GLU A 323 30.86 -13.60 11.15
C GLU A 323 30.40 -12.17 11.53
N TYR A 324 29.22 -12.08 12.15
CA TYR A 324 28.74 -10.82 12.74
C TYR A 324 29.02 -10.82 14.23
N GLU A 325 29.64 -9.76 14.74
CA GLU A 325 29.75 -9.51 16.18
C GLU A 325 28.41 -8.97 16.69
N ILE A 326 27.82 -9.68 17.65
CA ILE A 326 26.65 -9.18 18.40
C ILE A 326 27.14 -8.04 19.29
N ILE A 327 26.75 -6.81 18.97
CA ILE A 327 27.03 -5.65 19.82
C ILE A 327 25.94 -5.61 20.91
N ASP A 328 26.35 -5.88 22.15
CA ASP A 328 25.47 -5.72 23.31
C ASP A 328 25.04 -4.26 23.45
N ALA A 329 23.74 -4.01 23.43
CA ALA A 329 23.12 -2.67 23.46
C ALA A 329 23.43 -1.85 24.74
N THR A 330 24.33 -2.33 25.59
CA THR A 330 24.80 -1.61 26.79
C THR A 330 26.13 -0.89 26.62
N GLU A 331 26.84 -1.04 25.49
CA GLU A 331 28.06 -0.29 25.23
C GLU A 331 27.77 0.94 24.36
N THR A 332 28.20 2.10 24.86
CA THR A 332 28.10 3.41 24.21
C THR A 332 28.88 3.43 22.90
N VAL A 333 28.19 3.59 21.80
CA VAL A 333 28.80 3.89 20.49
C VAL A 333 29.26 5.36 20.54
N GLU A 334 30.57 5.63 20.48
CA GLU A 334 31.08 6.94 20.12
C GLU A 334 30.82 7.16 18.62
N VAL A 335 29.85 8.01 18.32
CA VAL A 335 29.61 8.46 16.95
C VAL A 335 30.75 9.41 16.59
N LEU A 336 31.60 9.01 15.67
CA LEU A 336 32.52 9.93 15.00
C LEU A 336 31.63 10.80 14.07
N GLU A 337 31.60 12.10 14.35
CA GLU A 337 31.01 13.11 13.49
C GLU A 337 31.88 13.22 12.22
N ASP A 338 31.55 12.48 11.19
CA ASP A 338 31.95 12.82 9.82
C ASP A 338 30.70 13.30 9.07
N GLU A 339 30.74 14.56 8.69
CA GLU A 339 29.78 15.22 7.84
C GLU A 339 29.88 14.56 6.45
N ASP A 340 28.80 13.97 5.94
CA ASP A 340 28.55 13.48 4.57
C ASP A 340 28.30 11.95 4.38
N VAL A 341 27.73 11.24 5.34
CA VAL A 341 27.25 9.88 5.09
C VAL A 341 25.73 9.81 5.16
N GLU A 342 25.06 9.61 4.02
CA GLU A 342 23.65 9.27 3.96
C GLU A 342 23.47 7.76 4.25
N ALA A 343 22.83 7.43 5.35
CA ALA A 343 22.52 6.04 5.70
C ALA A 343 21.08 5.69 5.27
N ASN A 344 20.93 4.68 4.43
CA ASN A 344 19.64 4.12 4.06
C ASN A 344 19.36 2.86 4.87
N VAL A 345 18.26 2.85 5.63
CA VAL A 345 17.79 1.65 6.34
C VAL A 345 16.95 0.82 5.38
N HIS A 346 17.44 -0.36 5.02
CA HIS A 346 16.77 -1.24 4.04
C HIS A 346 15.92 -2.33 4.68
N GLU A 347 16.20 -2.74 5.91
CA GLU A 347 15.47 -3.82 6.55
C GLU A 347 15.50 -3.71 8.08
N VAL A 348 14.39 -4.09 8.72
CA VAL A 348 14.26 -4.20 10.18
C VAL A 348 13.59 -5.51 10.49
N THR A 349 14.29 -6.42 11.15
CA THR A 349 13.74 -7.71 11.59
C THR A 349 13.51 -7.68 13.09
N ILE A 350 12.35 -8.13 13.54
CA ILE A 350 11.96 -8.20 14.95
C ILE A 350 11.91 -9.67 15.36
N HIS A 351 12.74 -10.03 16.32
CA HIS A 351 12.78 -11.36 16.94
C HIS A 351 12.25 -11.29 18.37
N ASP A 352 11.87 -12.44 18.95
CA ASP A 352 11.33 -12.55 20.33
C ASP A 352 12.28 -12.01 21.42
N ASP A 353 13.56 -11.85 21.12
CA ASP A 353 14.63 -11.41 22.01
C ASP A 353 15.31 -10.09 21.60
N GLY A 354 14.88 -9.44 20.50
CA GLY A 354 15.47 -8.16 20.08
C GLY A 354 15.00 -7.65 18.73
N VAL A 355 15.45 -6.45 18.40
CA VAL A 355 15.24 -5.81 17.10
C VAL A 355 16.58 -5.72 16.39
N GLU A 356 16.70 -6.30 15.23
CA GLU A 356 17.87 -6.19 14.35
C GLU A 356 17.61 -5.13 13.28
N VAL A 357 18.56 -4.20 13.11
CA VAL A 357 18.46 -3.14 12.10
C VAL A 357 19.66 -3.24 11.19
N ILE A 358 19.44 -3.54 9.92
CA ILE A 358 20.48 -3.57 8.90
C ILE A 358 20.55 -2.20 8.23
N VAL A 359 21.71 -1.58 8.28
CA VAL A 359 21.99 -0.27 7.68
C VAL A 359 23.10 -0.46 6.65
N ASP A 360 22.76 -0.24 5.37
CA ASP A 360 23.76 -0.18 4.31
C ASP A 360 24.30 1.24 4.18
N PHE A 361 25.60 1.36 4.14
CA PHE A 361 26.29 2.61 3.83
C PHE A 361 26.75 2.56 2.38
N ASP A 362 26.18 3.41 1.53
CA ASP A 362 26.68 3.59 0.16
C ASP A 362 27.97 4.40 0.20
N ASP A 363 29.09 3.71 0.03
CA ASP A 363 30.39 4.33 -0.27
C ASP A 363 30.37 4.80 -1.72
N THR A 364 29.83 5.98 -1.99
CA THR A 364 30.05 6.65 -3.27
C THR A 364 31.36 7.39 -3.25
N ASP A 365 32.46 6.64 -3.41
CA ASP A 365 33.77 7.20 -3.77
C ASP A 365 33.82 7.32 -5.31
N ASP A 366 33.33 8.41 -5.86
CA ASP A 366 33.57 8.81 -7.23
C ASP A 366 34.54 9.99 -7.25
N SER A 367 35.79 9.67 -7.01
CA SER A 367 36.91 10.48 -7.40
C SER A 367 37.23 10.23 -8.88
N ASP A 368 36.69 11.03 -9.78
CA ASP A 368 37.31 11.27 -11.09
C ASP A 368 37.59 12.75 -11.30
N ASP A 369 38.75 13.10 -10.78
CA ASP A 369 39.55 14.21 -11.21
C ASP A 369 40.17 13.83 -12.57
N ASP A 370 39.90 14.53 -13.63
CA ASP A 370 40.92 14.84 -14.60
C ASP A 370 40.58 16.05 -15.51
N GLN A 371 41.29 17.11 -15.23
CA GLN A 371 42.09 17.96 -16.11
C GLN A 371 41.33 18.63 -17.24
N ALA A 372 41.20 19.86 -17.13
CA ALA A 372 42.20 20.94 -17.27
C ALA A 372 42.44 21.39 -18.74
N VAL A 373 42.62 22.66 -18.82
CA VAL A 373 43.44 23.44 -19.77
C VAL A 373 42.77 23.90 -21.06
N GLY A 374 42.63 25.20 -21.09
CA GLY A 374 42.66 25.89 -22.37
C GLY A 374 41.84 27.16 -22.45
N THR A 375 42.30 28.23 -21.86
CA THR A 375 42.15 29.57 -22.47
C THR A 375 43.17 29.69 -23.61
N PRO A 376 43.10 30.62 -24.54
CA PRO A 376 42.53 31.96 -24.42
C PRO A 376 41.89 32.55 -25.71
N ASP A 377 41.28 33.69 -25.45
CA ASP A 377 41.46 34.91 -26.26
C ASP A 377 40.70 35.09 -27.59
N GLY A 378 40.09 36.24 -27.68
CA GLY A 378 40.16 37.07 -28.85
C GLY A 378 38.88 37.40 -29.59
N GLY A 379 38.42 38.61 -29.42
CA GLY A 379 38.05 39.40 -30.57
C GLY A 379 36.57 39.69 -30.82
N ALA A 380 36.16 40.76 -30.32
CA ALA A 380 35.54 41.93 -30.97
C ALA A 380 34.85 41.75 -32.34
N GLY A 381 33.68 42.35 -32.44
CA GLY A 381 33.34 43.05 -33.68
C GLY A 381 31.94 42.82 -34.23
N SER A 382 31.19 43.89 -34.11
CA SER A 382 29.99 44.34 -34.82
C SER A 382 28.69 43.67 -34.58
#